data_61ce9b1ce3aa7d525e2d4a3becb5f8a5
#
_entry.id   61ce9b1ce3aa7d525e2d4a3becb5f8a5
#
_cell.length_a   1.000
_cell.length_b   1.000
_cell.length_c   1.000
_cell.angle_alpha   90.00
_cell.angle_beta   90.00
_cell.angle_gamma   90.00
#
_symmetry.space_group_name_H-M   'P 1'
#
loop_
_entity.id
_entity.type
_entity.pdbx_description
1 polymer ?
#
loop_
_entity_poly.entity_id
_entity_poly.type
_entity_poly.pdbx_seq_one_letter_code
_entity_poly.pdbx_strand_id
1 'polypeptide(L)'
;ALHMVREGRADFALVPTENFVDGPVTTTLDSLARGSRLQIFAEIEVPVAFSLLIKDGRPLSDVHLIGSHPIALTQVHGWLQEHLPQAETVATNSTAAAAEDVVRGRLDAAFAPARAGEILNLVSLADGVADIPDASTRFILVGTPATPTPRTGKDCTSVVFRLPNQPGTLVDAMNEFGLRGVDLSRIESRPTREKFGTYNFYIDCVGHIDDAAIAEALQALYRRAEWVRFLGSWPVSRNSGSTPPDFHKSQEWLENMRHGKEN
;
A
#
# COMPACT_ATOMS: atom_id res chain seq x y z
N ALA A 1 12.72 -4.49 -8.00
CA ALA A 1 12.29 -5.69 -7.24
C ALA A 1 11.29 -6.53 -8.07
N LEU A 2 10.11 -6.00 -8.48
CA LEU A 2 9.08 -6.76 -9.22
C LEU A 2 9.58 -7.36 -10.55
N HIS A 3 10.49 -6.68 -11.24
CA HIS A 3 11.11 -7.19 -12.47
C HIS A 3 11.97 -8.44 -12.20
N MET A 4 12.69 -8.47 -11.08
CA MET A 4 13.48 -9.64 -10.68
C MET A 4 12.61 -10.87 -10.45
N VAL A 5 11.42 -10.69 -9.86
CA VAL A 5 10.45 -11.78 -9.69
C VAL A 5 9.95 -12.31 -11.04
N ARG A 6 9.65 -11.41 -11.99
CA ARG A 6 9.23 -11.83 -13.36
C ARG A 6 10.30 -12.58 -14.13
N GLU A 7 11.56 -12.29 -13.86
CA GLU A 7 12.71 -12.95 -14.49
C GLU A 7 13.15 -14.22 -13.75
N GLY A 8 12.48 -14.60 -12.66
CA GLY A 8 12.86 -15.75 -11.84
C GLY A 8 14.18 -15.56 -11.07
N ARG A 9 14.64 -14.32 -10.90
CA ARG A 9 15.86 -13.95 -10.14
C ARG A 9 15.59 -13.73 -8.66
N ALA A 10 14.31 -13.69 -8.28
CA ALA A 10 13.83 -13.66 -6.91
C ALA A 10 12.46 -14.36 -6.87
N ASP A 11 12.18 -15.09 -5.80
CA ASP A 11 10.89 -15.74 -5.59
C ASP A 11 9.82 -14.72 -5.20
N PHE A 12 10.20 -13.74 -4.38
CA PHE A 12 9.32 -12.69 -3.88
C PHE A 12 9.99 -11.33 -3.91
N ALA A 13 9.14 -10.28 -3.95
CA ALA A 13 9.55 -8.90 -3.75
C ALA A 13 8.63 -8.26 -2.69
N LEU A 14 9.21 -7.61 -1.70
CA LEU A 14 8.48 -6.73 -0.78
C LEU A 14 8.58 -5.30 -1.32
N VAL A 15 7.44 -4.70 -1.65
CA VAL A 15 7.38 -3.38 -2.27
C VAL A 15 6.32 -2.50 -1.62
N PRO A 16 6.56 -1.18 -1.47
CA PRO A 16 5.54 -0.26 -0.96
C PRO A 16 4.42 -0.09 -1.99
N THR A 17 3.19 -0.01 -1.52
CA THR A 17 2.00 0.25 -2.36
C THR A 17 1.29 1.55 -2.00
N GLU A 18 1.36 1.96 -0.74
CA GLU A 18 0.69 3.14 -0.23
C GLU A 18 1.45 3.72 0.97
N ASN A 19 1.61 5.03 1.00
CA ASN A 19 2.03 5.77 2.17
C ASN A 19 0.83 6.56 2.69
N PHE A 20 0.58 6.53 3.99
CA PHE A 20 -0.59 7.18 4.59
C PHE A 20 -0.64 8.69 4.33
N VAL A 21 0.52 9.35 4.24
CA VAL A 21 0.62 10.81 4.03
C VAL A 21 0.69 11.16 2.54
N ASP A 22 1.53 10.44 1.79
CA ASP A 22 1.85 10.78 0.40
C ASP A 22 0.94 10.05 -0.62
N GLY A 23 0.12 9.12 -0.14
CA GLY A 23 -0.82 8.35 -0.98
C GLY A 23 -0.18 7.19 -1.75
N PRO A 24 -0.72 6.82 -2.92
CA PRO A 24 -0.35 5.60 -3.62
C PRO A 24 1.06 5.64 -4.22
N VAL A 25 1.79 4.52 -4.10
CA VAL A 25 3.08 4.33 -4.78
C VAL A 25 2.82 3.93 -6.23
N THR A 26 2.71 4.92 -7.08
CA THR A 26 2.25 4.79 -8.47
C THR A 26 3.11 3.86 -9.33
N THR A 27 4.42 3.80 -9.07
CA THR A 27 5.35 2.91 -9.78
C THR A 27 5.07 1.43 -9.50
N THR A 28 4.69 1.10 -8.27
CA THR A 28 4.28 -0.25 -7.89
C THR A 28 2.97 -0.63 -8.58
N LEU A 29 1.95 0.24 -8.50
CA LEU A 29 0.66 0.00 -9.14
C LEU A 29 0.82 -0.17 -10.66
N ASP A 30 1.49 0.76 -11.33
CA ASP A 30 1.74 0.69 -12.78
C ASP A 30 2.48 -0.62 -13.15
N SER A 31 3.40 -1.09 -12.31
CA SER A 31 4.10 -2.35 -12.54
C SER A 31 3.20 -3.57 -12.37
N LEU A 32 2.29 -3.58 -11.39
CA LEU A 32 1.33 -4.68 -11.20
C LEU A 32 0.35 -4.83 -12.38
N ALA A 33 -0.05 -3.72 -13.01
CA ALA A 33 -0.92 -3.76 -14.18
C ALA A 33 -0.24 -4.24 -15.46
N ARG A 34 1.10 -4.16 -15.53
CA ARG A 34 1.87 -4.42 -16.77
C ARG A 34 2.63 -5.74 -16.72
N GLY A 35 3.06 -6.18 -17.92
CA GLY A 35 3.88 -7.39 -18.06
C GLY A 35 3.16 -8.67 -17.65
N SER A 36 3.94 -9.74 -17.39
CA SER A 36 3.38 -10.98 -16.85
C SER A 36 2.77 -10.74 -15.47
N ARG A 37 1.67 -11.45 -15.20
CA ARG A 37 0.93 -11.34 -13.93
C ARG A 37 1.86 -11.66 -12.76
N LEU A 38 1.76 -10.84 -11.73
CA LEU A 38 2.29 -11.09 -10.40
C LEU A 38 1.12 -11.20 -9.42
N GLN A 39 1.35 -11.79 -8.25
CA GLN A 39 0.33 -12.01 -7.24
C GLN A 39 0.83 -11.58 -5.86
N ILE A 40 -0.07 -10.95 -5.10
CA ILE A 40 0.16 -10.54 -3.72
C ILE A 40 -0.21 -11.70 -2.80
N PHE A 41 0.65 -11.99 -1.82
CA PHE A 41 0.47 -13.08 -0.85
C PHE A 41 0.37 -12.60 0.59
N ALA A 42 0.86 -11.40 0.87
CA ALA A 42 0.83 -10.83 2.22
C ALA A 42 0.98 -9.31 2.15
N GLU A 43 0.69 -8.66 3.24
CA GLU A 43 0.99 -7.26 3.47
C GLU A 43 1.60 -7.03 4.84
N ILE A 44 2.30 -5.91 4.99
CA ILE A 44 2.80 -5.41 6.25
C ILE A 44 2.70 -3.89 6.28
N GLU A 45 2.24 -3.34 7.38
CA GLU A 45 2.30 -1.90 7.64
C GLU A 45 3.55 -1.60 8.46
N VAL A 46 4.34 -0.66 7.98
CA VAL A 46 5.54 -0.18 8.66
C VAL A 46 5.28 1.23 9.14
N PRO A 47 5.28 1.49 10.45
CA PRO A 47 5.14 2.83 10.99
C PRO A 47 6.22 3.76 10.44
N VAL A 48 5.82 4.97 10.07
CA VAL A 48 6.74 6.04 9.66
C VAL A 48 6.96 6.93 10.87
N ALA A 49 8.08 6.75 11.53
CA ALA A 49 8.49 7.58 12.66
C ALA A 49 9.87 8.16 12.38
N PHE A 50 10.03 9.42 12.68
CA PHE A 50 11.31 10.11 12.57
C PHE A 50 11.81 10.54 13.93
N SER A 51 13.14 10.49 14.08
CA SER A 51 13.89 11.06 15.19
C SER A 51 14.84 12.10 14.64
N LEU A 52 15.14 13.14 15.41
CA LEU A 52 16.21 14.07 15.13
C LEU A 52 17.52 13.48 15.66
N LEU A 53 18.35 12.99 14.77
CA LEU A 53 19.59 12.27 15.07
C LEU A 53 20.80 13.18 14.93
N ILE A 54 21.71 13.15 15.92
CA ILE A 54 22.96 13.90 15.96
C ILE A 54 24.14 12.99 16.28
N LYS A 55 25.37 13.44 16.05
CA LYS A 55 26.59 12.67 16.31
C LYS A 55 26.99 12.65 17.78
N ASP A 56 26.76 13.72 18.50
CA ASP A 56 27.15 13.93 19.88
C ASP A 56 26.03 14.64 20.65
N GLY A 57 26.09 14.64 21.98
CA GLY A 57 25.05 15.20 22.84
C GLY A 57 25.00 16.73 22.88
N ARG A 58 25.19 17.42 21.73
CA ARG A 58 25.05 18.86 21.65
C ARG A 58 23.59 19.30 21.92
N PRO A 59 23.38 20.50 22.46
CA PRO A 59 22.02 21.00 22.71
C PRO A 59 21.32 21.33 21.38
N LEU A 60 19.99 21.32 21.39
CA LEU A 60 19.16 21.60 20.22
C LEU A 60 19.46 22.98 19.60
N SER A 61 19.84 23.98 20.44
CA SER A 61 20.23 25.31 20.00
C SER A 61 21.41 25.39 19.03
N ASP A 62 22.24 24.35 19.02
CA ASP A 62 23.46 24.28 18.20
C ASP A 62 23.25 23.52 16.87
N VAL A 63 22.00 23.18 16.58
CA VAL A 63 21.61 22.52 15.34
C VAL A 63 21.17 23.56 14.32
N HIS A 64 21.97 23.79 13.29
CA HIS A 64 21.73 24.78 12.25
C HIS A 64 21.49 24.18 10.87
N LEU A 65 22.07 23.02 10.56
CA LEU A 65 21.97 22.36 9.24
C LEU A 65 21.44 20.94 9.39
N ILE A 66 20.23 20.71 8.89
CA ILE A 66 19.50 19.45 9.07
C ILE A 66 19.22 18.80 7.70
N GLY A 67 19.54 17.52 7.56
CA GLY A 67 19.25 16.77 6.33
C GLY A 67 18.15 15.74 6.48
N SER A 68 17.44 15.49 5.39
CA SER A 68 16.61 14.30 5.21
C SER A 68 16.18 14.12 3.74
N HIS A 69 15.45 13.03 3.46
CA HIS A 69 14.76 12.90 2.18
C HIS A 69 13.65 13.95 2.05
N PRO A 70 13.42 14.53 0.86
CA PRO A 70 12.40 15.59 0.67
C PRO A 70 11.03 15.25 1.27
N ILE A 71 10.53 14.03 1.05
CA ILE A 71 9.27 13.55 1.62
C ILE A 71 9.30 13.57 3.16
N ALA A 72 10.41 13.16 3.79
CA ALA A 72 10.51 13.20 5.23
C ALA A 72 10.55 14.66 5.77
N LEU A 73 11.20 15.57 5.05
CA LEU A 73 11.22 17.01 5.42
C LEU A 73 9.82 17.62 5.39
N THR A 74 8.95 17.21 4.46
CA THR A 74 7.55 17.67 4.46
C THR A 74 6.74 17.12 5.63
N GLN A 75 7.07 15.93 6.12
CA GLN A 75 6.36 15.27 7.22
C GLN A 75 6.81 15.69 8.62
N VAL A 76 7.88 16.48 8.73
CA VAL A 76 8.41 17.03 9.99
C VAL A 76 8.43 18.57 9.97
N HIS A 77 7.78 19.19 8.99
CA HIS A 77 7.84 20.63 8.76
C HIS A 77 7.26 21.43 9.94
N GLY A 78 6.12 21.01 10.47
CA GLY A 78 5.46 21.67 11.61
C GLY A 78 6.33 21.60 12.85
N TRP A 79 6.86 20.41 13.17
CA TRP A 79 7.78 20.24 14.28
C TRP A 79 9.04 21.12 14.13
N LEU A 80 9.60 21.19 12.93
CA LEU A 80 10.78 21.98 12.62
C LEU A 80 10.53 23.49 12.84
N GLN A 81 9.39 23.99 12.36
CA GLN A 81 9.00 25.40 12.52
C GLN A 81 8.80 25.78 13.99
N GLU A 82 8.30 24.87 14.81
CA GLU A 82 8.05 25.11 16.23
C GLU A 82 9.36 25.09 17.05
N HIS A 83 10.28 24.15 16.76
CA HIS A 83 11.43 23.88 17.64
C HIS A 83 12.76 24.41 17.10
N LEU A 84 12.89 24.54 15.78
CA LEU A 84 14.12 24.95 15.09
C LEU A 84 13.84 25.86 13.89
N PRO A 85 13.11 27.00 14.08
CA PRO A 85 12.68 27.86 12.98
C PRO A 85 13.83 28.51 12.20
N GLN A 86 15.03 28.52 12.75
CA GLN A 86 16.23 29.10 12.13
C GLN A 86 17.14 28.08 11.45
N ALA A 87 16.84 26.80 11.57
CA ALA A 87 17.66 25.75 10.95
C ALA A 87 17.42 25.67 9.43
N GLU A 88 18.50 25.54 8.69
CA GLU A 88 18.46 25.28 7.25
C GLU A 88 18.25 23.79 6.99
N THR A 89 17.46 23.46 5.96
CA THR A 89 17.20 22.08 5.57
C THR A 89 17.88 21.74 4.25
N VAL A 90 18.47 20.53 4.18
CA VAL A 90 19.14 20.00 3.00
C VAL A 90 18.47 18.70 2.56
N ALA A 91 18.04 18.65 1.30
CA ALA A 91 17.52 17.44 0.69
C ALA A 91 18.64 16.44 0.41
N THR A 92 18.45 15.20 0.85
CA THR A 92 19.35 14.08 0.60
C THR A 92 18.62 12.95 -0.15
N ASN A 93 19.38 12.01 -0.71
CA ASN A 93 18.80 10.90 -1.49
C ASN A 93 17.97 9.91 -0.65
N SER A 94 18.19 9.87 0.67
CA SER A 94 17.42 9.06 1.61
C SER A 94 17.63 9.58 3.04
N THR A 95 16.74 9.23 3.96
CA THR A 95 16.90 9.51 5.39
C THR A 95 18.17 8.86 5.96
N ALA A 96 18.53 7.66 5.48
CA ALA A 96 19.76 6.98 5.87
C ALA A 96 21.02 7.73 5.37
N ALA A 97 21.00 8.26 4.13
CA ALA A 97 22.10 9.07 3.60
C ALA A 97 22.29 10.35 4.43
N ALA A 98 21.20 10.99 4.88
CA ALA A 98 21.29 12.13 5.79
C ALA A 98 21.97 11.75 7.11
N ALA A 99 21.59 10.64 7.72
CA ALA A 99 22.20 10.16 8.95
C ALA A 99 23.71 9.84 8.76
N GLU A 100 24.10 9.25 7.61
CA GLU A 100 25.52 9.09 7.29
C GLU A 100 26.25 10.41 7.13
N ASP A 101 25.61 11.45 6.61
CA ASP A 101 26.21 12.78 6.46
C ASP A 101 26.42 13.46 7.81
N VAL A 102 25.59 13.18 8.81
CA VAL A 102 25.83 13.57 10.20
C VAL A 102 27.09 12.90 10.76
N VAL A 103 27.26 11.58 10.55
CA VAL A 103 28.48 10.87 10.97
C VAL A 103 29.75 11.48 10.35
N ARG A 104 29.66 11.88 9.07
CA ARG A 104 30.75 12.51 8.32
C ARG A 104 30.98 13.99 8.67
N GLY A 105 30.13 14.59 9.52
CA GLY A 105 30.21 16.01 9.91
C GLY A 105 29.81 16.98 8.80
N ARG A 106 29.03 16.54 7.82
CA ARG A 106 28.49 17.38 6.73
C ARG A 106 27.16 18.03 7.11
N LEU A 107 26.46 17.45 8.06
CA LEU A 107 25.22 17.94 8.64
C LEU A 107 25.33 17.94 10.17
N ASP A 108 24.64 18.87 10.82
CA ASP A 108 24.55 18.90 12.28
C ASP A 108 23.61 17.81 12.78
N ALA A 109 22.46 17.62 12.09
CA ALA A 109 21.45 16.65 12.43
C ALA A 109 20.78 16.06 11.19
N ALA A 110 20.07 14.94 11.37
CA ALA A 110 19.24 14.34 10.35
C ALA A 110 17.89 13.89 10.91
N PHE A 111 16.82 14.11 10.15
CA PHE A 111 15.58 13.39 10.40
C PHE A 111 15.66 12.01 9.73
N ALA A 112 15.68 10.99 10.56
CA ALA A 112 15.73 9.60 10.10
C ALA A 112 15.02 8.68 11.12
N PRO A 113 14.66 7.44 10.74
CA PRO A 113 14.17 6.47 11.71
C PRO A 113 15.18 6.22 12.84
N ALA A 114 14.69 6.03 14.08
CA ALA A 114 15.54 5.76 15.24
C ALA A 114 16.54 4.61 14.99
N ARG A 115 16.15 3.61 14.17
CA ARG A 115 17.02 2.50 13.77
C ARG A 115 18.31 2.96 13.06
N ALA A 116 18.26 4.05 12.31
CA ALA A 116 19.48 4.61 11.70
C ALA A 116 20.45 5.14 12.77
N GLY A 117 19.92 5.72 13.84
CA GLY A 117 20.69 6.16 15.00
C GLY A 117 21.41 4.98 15.67
N GLU A 118 20.70 3.89 15.92
CA GLU A 118 21.29 2.68 16.51
C GLU A 118 22.45 2.10 15.66
N ILE A 119 22.22 2.00 14.33
CA ILE A 119 23.22 1.43 13.40
C ILE A 119 24.46 2.33 13.30
N LEU A 120 24.28 3.64 13.28
CA LEU A 120 25.33 4.63 13.04
C LEU A 120 25.92 5.23 14.34
N ASN A 121 25.48 4.76 15.52
CA ASN A 121 25.84 5.30 16.84
C ASN A 121 25.59 6.81 16.94
N LEU A 122 24.45 7.27 16.44
CA LEU A 122 23.95 8.62 16.59
C LEU A 122 23.01 8.70 17.81
N VAL A 123 22.94 9.87 18.41
CA VAL A 123 22.08 10.18 19.56
C VAL A 123 20.78 10.79 19.06
N SER A 124 19.65 10.37 19.59
CA SER A 124 18.36 11.02 19.34
C SER A 124 18.19 12.21 20.28
N LEU A 125 18.00 13.41 19.71
CA LEU A 125 17.60 14.61 20.46
C LEU A 125 16.10 14.73 20.67
N ALA A 126 15.32 14.19 19.72
CA ALA A 126 13.86 14.16 19.80
C ALA A 126 13.35 12.97 19.01
N ASP A 127 12.36 12.28 19.55
CA ASP A 127 11.69 11.15 18.91
C ASP A 127 10.23 11.49 18.58
N GLY A 128 9.67 10.80 17.58
CA GLY A 128 8.28 10.98 17.20
C GLY A 128 7.97 12.35 16.63
N VAL A 129 8.92 12.93 15.90
CA VAL A 129 8.85 14.31 15.37
C VAL A 129 8.02 14.47 14.11
N ALA A 130 7.29 13.42 13.68
CA ALA A 130 6.40 13.51 12.55
C ALA A 130 5.15 14.35 12.87
N ASP A 131 4.77 15.24 11.95
CA ASP A 131 3.59 16.12 12.09
C ASP A 131 2.28 15.34 12.14
N ILE A 132 2.24 14.17 11.48
CA ILE A 132 1.08 13.26 11.47
C ILE A 132 1.46 12.04 12.31
N PRO A 133 0.88 11.88 13.51
CA PRO A 133 1.08 10.70 14.32
C PRO A 133 0.47 9.46 13.61
N ASP A 134 1.01 8.28 13.87
CA ASP A 134 0.54 7.00 13.34
C ASP A 134 0.61 6.86 11.81
N ALA A 135 1.39 7.72 11.13
CA ALA A 135 1.68 7.55 9.72
C ALA A 135 2.34 6.18 9.47
N SER A 136 1.91 5.49 8.43
CA SER A 136 2.45 4.19 8.05
C SER A 136 2.64 4.07 6.55
N THR A 137 3.50 3.16 6.14
CA THR A 137 3.63 2.74 4.74
C THR A 137 3.20 1.28 4.64
N ARG A 138 2.25 1.03 3.76
CA ARG A 138 1.78 -0.33 3.43
C ARG A 138 2.70 -0.95 2.39
N PHE A 139 3.29 -2.08 2.73
CA PHE A 139 4.08 -2.92 1.83
C PHE A 139 3.31 -4.18 1.50
N ILE A 140 3.52 -4.69 0.30
CA ILE A 140 2.96 -5.96 -0.17
C ILE A 140 4.07 -6.93 -0.56
N LEU A 141 3.89 -8.20 -0.20
CA LEU A 141 4.75 -9.29 -0.63
C LEU A 141 4.19 -9.88 -1.92
N VAL A 142 4.98 -9.77 -2.99
CA VAL A 142 4.56 -10.11 -4.35
C VAL A 142 5.44 -11.22 -4.91
N GLY A 143 4.81 -12.23 -5.48
CA GLY A 143 5.48 -13.36 -6.15
C GLY A 143 4.87 -13.70 -7.51
N THR A 144 5.32 -14.81 -8.11
CA THR A 144 4.68 -15.39 -9.28
C THR A 144 3.29 -15.94 -8.93
N PRO A 145 2.34 -16.00 -9.90
CA PRO A 145 0.99 -16.50 -9.63
C PRO A 145 0.97 -17.93 -9.10
N ALA A 146 0.27 -18.12 -8.00
CA ALA A 146 0.02 -19.41 -7.37
C ALA A 146 -1.37 -19.43 -6.75
N THR A 147 -1.72 -20.51 -6.04
CA THR A 147 -2.92 -20.58 -5.22
C THR A 147 -2.86 -19.45 -4.17
N PRO A 148 -3.94 -18.66 -3.99
CA PRO A 148 -4.01 -17.68 -2.91
C PRO A 148 -3.75 -18.30 -1.55
N THR A 149 -3.36 -17.47 -0.59
CA THR A 149 -3.23 -17.91 0.82
C THR A 149 -4.58 -18.42 1.33
N PRO A 150 -4.60 -19.38 2.26
CA PRO A 150 -5.86 -19.86 2.83
C PRO A 150 -6.70 -18.74 3.44
N ARG A 151 -8.02 -18.85 3.28
CA ARG A 151 -8.99 -17.93 3.86
C ARG A 151 -8.85 -17.89 5.38
N THR A 152 -8.79 -16.68 5.96
CA THR A 152 -8.68 -16.46 7.40
C THR A 152 -9.93 -15.82 8.01
N GLY A 153 -10.80 -15.23 7.18
CA GLY A 153 -11.93 -14.41 7.61
C GLY A 153 -11.57 -12.95 7.88
N LYS A 154 -10.28 -12.59 7.74
CA LYS A 154 -9.76 -11.23 7.79
C LYS A 154 -8.82 -11.05 6.60
N ASP A 155 -9.41 -11.03 5.42
CA ASP A 155 -8.68 -11.07 4.17
C ASP A 155 -9.00 -9.86 3.31
N CYS A 156 -8.08 -9.54 2.41
CA CYS A 156 -8.25 -8.56 1.36
C CYS A 156 -8.10 -9.26 0.00
N THR A 157 -8.96 -8.91 -0.93
CA THR A 157 -8.84 -9.31 -2.34
C THR A 157 -8.60 -8.07 -3.18
N SER A 158 -7.55 -8.09 -4.00
CA SER A 158 -7.22 -6.98 -4.90
C SER A 158 -7.30 -7.39 -6.36
N VAL A 159 -7.86 -6.50 -7.17
CA VAL A 159 -7.91 -6.63 -8.62
C VAL A 159 -7.57 -5.31 -9.29
N VAL A 160 -7.04 -5.40 -10.51
CA VAL A 160 -6.94 -4.28 -11.43
C VAL A 160 -7.72 -4.62 -12.70
N PHE A 161 -8.48 -3.65 -13.19
CA PHE A 161 -9.33 -3.84 -14.36
C PHE A 161 -9.40 -2.59 -15.25
N ARG A 162 -9.86 -2.78 -16.47
CA ARG A 162 -10.11 -1.72 -17.45
C ARG A 162 -11.56 -1.79 -17.91
N LEU A 163 -12.19 -0.62 -18.02
CA LEU A 163 -13.56 -0.49 -18.48
C LEU A 163 -13.62 0.22 -19.81
N PRO A 164 -14.67 -0.02 -20.62
CA PRO A 164 -14.97 0.83 -21.76
C PRO A 164 -15.11 2.29 -21.31
N ASN A 165 -14.51 3.21 -22.05
CA ASN A 165 -14.61 4.64 -21.74
C ASN A 165 -15.98 5.19 -22.18
N GLN A 166 -17.01 4.89 -21.40
CA GLN A 166 -18.40 5.28 -21.63
C GLN A 166 -19.03 5.78 -20.31
N PRO A 167 -20.02 6.69 -20.40
CA PRO A 167 -20.76 7.14 -19.22
C PRO A 167 -21.37 5.98 -18.43
N GLY A 168 -21.23 6.00 -17.10
CA GLY A 168 -21.83 5.01 -16.19
C GLY A 168 -21.01 3.74 -15.96
N THR A 169 -20.05 3.37 -16.81
CA THR A 169 -19.35 2.08 -16.72
C THR A 169 -18.66 1.85 -15.38
N LEU A 170 -18.07 2.89 -14.77
CA LEU A 170 -17.45 2.77 -13.44
C LEU A 170 -18.52 2.56 -12.37
N VAL A 171 -19.64 3.29 -12.43
CA VAL A 171 -20.75 3.12 -11.47
C VAL A 171 -21.30 1.70 -11.56
N ASP A 172 -21.52 1.20 -12.79
CA ASP A 172 -22.00 -0.16 -13.01
C ASP A 172 -21.03 -1.22 -12.46
N ALA A 173 -19.72 -1.01 -12.63
CA ALA A 173 -18.71 -1.90 -12.06
C ALA A 173 -18.71 -1.87 -10.52
N MET A 174 -18.84 -0.69 -9.90
CA MET A 174 -18.92 -0.56 -8.44
C MET A 174 -20.22 -1.17 -7.87
N ASN A 175 -21.33 -1.07 -8.59
CA ASN A 175 -22.59 -1.69 -8.20
C ASN A 175 -22.48 -3.22 -8.09
N GLU A 176 -21.58 -3.87 -8.85
CA GLU A 176 -21.41 -5.32 -8.74
C GLU A 176 -20.87 -5.74 -7.35
N PHE A 177 -20.14 -4.87 -6.68
CA PHE A 177 -19.68 -5.07 -5.31
C PHE A 177 -20.75 -4.65 -4.30
N GLY A 178 -21.29 -3.44 -4.43
CA GLY A 178 -22.28 -2.90 -3.49
C GLY A 178 -23.55 -3.74 -3.38
N LEU A 179 -24.11 -4.23 -4.51
CA LEU A 179 -25.30 -5.09 -4.53
C LEU A 179 -25.09 -6.45 -3.84
N ARG A 180 -23.86 -6.89 -3.72
CA ARG A 180 -23.48 -8.12 -3.02
C ARG A 180 -22.99 -7.89 -1.59
N GLY A 181 -23.07 -6.64 -1.09
CA GLY A 181 -22.63 -6.28 0.25
C GLY A 181 -21.12 -6.39 0.43
N VAL A 182 -20.35 -6.33 -0.64
CA VAL A 182 -18.88 -6.35 -0.61
C VAL A 182 -18.37 -4.94 -0.34
N ASP A 183 -17.62 -4.78 0.74
CA ASP A 183 -16.99 -3.53 1.12
C ASP A 183 -15.69 -3.32 0.33
N LEU A 184 -15.47 -2.09 -0.14
CA LEU A 184 -14.27 -1.69 -0.86
C LEU A 184 -13.41 -0.80 0.03
N SER A 185 -12.25 -1.29 0.44
CA SER A 185 -11.33 -0.54 1.30
C SER A 185 -10.44 0.44 0.54
N ARG A 186 -10.26 0.26 -0.78
CA ARG A 186 -9.49 1.16 -1.63
C ARG A 186 -10.02 1.17 -3.07
N ILE A 187 -9.97 2.35 -3.68
CA ILE A 187 -10.13 2.53 -5.12
C ILE A 187 -9.08 3.53 -5.63
N GLU A 188 -8.42 3.18 -6.72
CA GLU A 188 -7.43 4.04 -7.37
C GLU A 188 -7.58 3.95 -8.88
N SER A 189 -7.51 5.08 -9.58
CA SER A 189 -7.53 5.13 -11.03
C SER A 189 -6.21 5.65 -11.58
N ARG A 190 -5.65 4.94 -12.57
CA ARG A 190 -4.36 5.28 -13.17
C ARG A 190 -4.48 5.30 -14.69
N PRO A 191 -3.99 6.34 -15.38
CA PRO A 191 -3.96 6.35 -16.85
C PRO A 191 -3.09 5.20 -17.36
N THR A 192 -3.56 4.49 -18.39
CA THR A 192 -2.82 3.36 -18.97
C THR A 192 -1.53 3.79 -19.64
N ARG A 193 -1.44 5.05 -20.11
CA ARG A 193 -0.38 5.61 -20.95
C ARG A 193 -0.24 4.90 -22.31
N GLU A 194 -1.22 4.11 -22.70
CA GLU A 194 -1.31 3.42 -24.00
C GLU A 194 -2.18 4.21 -24.98
N LYS A 195 -3.32 4.71 -24.47
CA LYS A 195 -4.29 5.51 -25.22
C LYS A 195 -4.86 6.59 -24.32
N PHE A 196 -5.04 7.79 -24.86
CA PHE A 196 -5.68 8.89 -24.13
C PHE A 196 -7.11 8.52 -23.71
N GLY A 197 -7.49 8.85 -22.47
CA GLY A 197 -8.81 8.57 -21.93
C GLY A 197 -9.02 7.12 -21.45
N THR A 198 -7.99 6.26 -21.46
CA THR A 198 -8.07 4.91 -20.90
C THR A 198 -7.40 4.81 -19.54
N TYR A 199 -8.07 4.13 -18.59
CA TYR A 199 -7.63 4.01 -17.20
C TYR A 199 -7.62 2.55 -16.74
N ASN A 200 -6.64 2.22 -15.91
CA ASN A 200 -6.67 1.04 -15.07
C ASN A 200 -7.26 1.44 -13.72
N PHE A 201 -8.25 0.69 -13.25
CA PHE A 201 -8.86 0.84 -11.94
C PHE A 201 -8.36 -0.28 -11.04
N TYR A 202 -7.87 0.09 -9.86
CA TYR A 202 -7.44 -0.85 -8.82
C TYR A 202 -8.44 -0.76 -7.69
N ILE A 203 -8.91 -1.89 -7.21
CA ILE A 203 -9.75 -1.96 -6.03
C ILE A 203 -9.22 -3.03 -5.08
N ASP A 204 -9.35 -2.74 -3.80
CA ASP A 204 -9.16 -3.70 -2.72
C ASP A 204 -10.53 -3.93 -2.08
N CYS A 205 -10.94 -5.19 -1.99
CA CYS A 205 -12.19 -5.65 -1.40
C CYS A 205 -11.89 -6.30 -0.05
N VAL A 206 -12.74 -6.05 0.94
CA VAL A 206 -12.71 -6.79 2.21
C VAL A 206 -13.27 -8.19 1.98
N GLY A 207 -12.46 -9.21 2.22
CA GLY A 207 -12.82 -10.61 2.07
C GLY A 207 -11.89 -11.39 1.14
N HIS A 208 -12.05 -12.70 1.12
CA HIS A 208 -11.25 -13.66 0.34
C HIS A 208 -11.95 -14.04 -0.97
N ILE A 209 -11.20 -14.42 -1.99
CA ILE A 209 -11.77 -14.90 -3.26
C ILE A 209 -12.69 -16.12 -3.10
N ASP A 210 -12.50 -16.91 -2.04
CA ASP A 210 -13.36 -18.05 -1.69
C ASP A 210 -14.64 -17.63 -0.94
N ASP A 211 -14.82 -16.35 -0.60
CA ASP A 211 -16.10 -15.83 -0.14
C ASP A 211 -17.04 -15.73 -1.33
N ALA A 212 -18.22 -16.30 -1.23
CA ALA A 212 -19.19 -16.34 -2.32
C ALA A 212 -19.52 -14.95 -2.88
N ALA A 213 -19.72 -13.97 -1.99
CA ALA A 213 -20.00 -12.59 -2.40
C ALA A 213 -18.86 -11.97 -3.22
N ILE A 214 -17.59 -12.21 -2.82
CA ILE A 214 -16.40 -11.76 -3.55
C ILE A 214 -16.32 -12.47 -4.91
N ALA A 215 -16.45 -13.81 -4.94
CA ALA A 215 -16.39 -14.59 -6.16
C ALA A 215 -17.44 -14.16 -7.18
N GLU A 216 -18.70 -13.94 -6.74
CA GLU A 216 -19.78 -13.46 -7.60
C GLU A 216 -19.55 -12.04 -8.10
N ALA A 217 -19.04 -11.12 -7.23
CA ALA A 217 -18.70 -9.75 -7.64
C ALA A 217 -17.60 -9.73 -8.71
N LEU A 218 -16.54 -10.52 -8.52
CA LEU A 218 -15.46 -10.65 -9.49
C LEU A 218 -15.90 -11.24 -10.82
N GLN A 219 -16.79 -12.26 -10.80
CA GLN A 219 -17.37 -12.82 -12.03
C GLN A 219 -18.24 -11.77 -12.74
N ALA A 220 -19.01 -10.98 -12.01
CA ALA A 220 -19.83 -9.92 -12.59
C ALA A 220 -18.97 -8.81 -13.18
N LEU A 221 -17.93 -8.37 -12.47
CA LEU A 221 -16.93 -7.42 -12.96
C LEU A 221 -16.27 -7.93 -14.26
N TYR A 222 -15.87 -9.20 -14.29
CA TYR A 222 -15.22 -9.80 -15.46
C TYR A 222 -16.09 -9.73 -16.72
N ARG A 223 -17.43 -9.88 -16.59
CA ARG A 223 -18.37 -9.76 -17.71
C ARG A 223 -18.55 -8.33 -18.24
N ARG A 224 -18.21 -7.31 -17.44
CA ARG A 224 -18.37 -5.89 -17.80
C ARG A 224 -17.07 -5.24 -18.27
N ALA A 225 -15.95 -5.73 -17.77
CA ALA A 225 -14.64 -5.15 -18.03
C ALA A 225 -14.06 -5.60 -19.39
N GLU A 226 -13.30 -4.72 -20.03
CA GLU A 226 -12.49 -5.07 -21.20
C GLU A 226 -11.35 -6.03 -20.81
N TRP A 227 -10.89 -5.89 -19.57
CA TRP A 227 -9.77 -6.67 -19.04
C TRP A 227 -9.81 -6.63 -17.51
N VAL A 228 -9.52 -7.78 -16.90
CA VAL A 228 -9.39 -7.94 -15.44
C VAL A 228 -8.14 -8.75 -15.12
N ARG A 229 -7.40 -8.28 -14.11
CA ARG A 229 -6.27 -9.02 -13.55
C ARG A 229 -6.47 -9.16 -12.04
N PHE A 230 -6.58 -10.38 -11.57
CA PHE A 230 -6.55 -10.72 -10.16
C PHE A 230 -5.13 -10.51 -9.62
N LEU A 231 -5.00 -9.70 -8.58
CA LEU A 231 -3.73 -9.41 -7.93
C LEU A 231 -3.45 -10.29 -6.72
N GLY A 232 -4.48 -10.82 -6.07
CA GLY A 232 -4.33 -11.75 -4.94
C GLY A 232 -5.47 -11.65 -3.94
N SER A 233 -5.51 -12.64 -3.04
CA SER A 233 -6.26 -12.61 -1.78
C SER A 233 -5.30 -13.02 -0.66
N TRP A 234 -5.26 -12.26 0.43
CA TRP A 234 -4.30 -12.45 1.52
C TRP A 234 -4.84 -11.95 2.85
N PRO A 235 -4.33 -12.45 4.00
CA PRO A 235 -4.66 -11.93 5.31
C PRO A 235 -4.20 -10.49 5.47
N VAL A 236 -5.07 -9.61 6.03
CA VAL A 236 -4.74 -8.21 6.27
C VAL A 236 -4.05 -8.00 7.61
N SER A 237 -3.13 -7.03 7.68
CA SER A 237 -2.48 -6.60 8.91
C SER A 237 -3.42 -5.79 9.80
N ARG A 238 -4.30 -4.99 9.20
CA ARG A 238 -5.33 -4.21 9.91
C ARG A 238 -6.69 -4.43 9.23
N ASN A 239 -7.68 -4.81 10.01
CA ASN A 239 -9.05 -4.96 9.48
C ASN A 239 -9.65 -3.57 9.20
N SER A 240 -9.95 -3.28 7.95
CA SER A 240 -10.59 -2.05 7.51
C SER A 240 -11.85 -2.38 6.71
N GLY A 241 -13.00 -2.37 7.35
CA GLY A 241 -14.29 -2.55 6.68
C GLY A 241 -15.10 -3.74 7.17
N SER A 242 -16.23 -3.96 6.51
CA SER A 242 -17.23 -4.96 6.88
C SER A 242 -16.96 -6.29 6.19
N THR A 243 -17.02 -7.37 6.95
CA THR A 243 -16.92 -8.74 6.40
C THR A 243 -18.04 -8.96 5.38
N PRO A 244 -17.75 -9.57 4.22
CA PRO A 244 -18.75 -9.87 3.21
C PRO A 244 -19.84 -10.80 3.75
N PRO A 245 -21.08 -10.68 3.25
CA PRO A 245 -22.18 -11.53 3.70
C PRO A 245 -21.94 -12.99 3.35
N ASP A 246 -22.40 -13.88 4.23
CA ASP A 246 -22.36 -15.31 4.00
C ASP A 246 -23.54 -15.75 3.11
N PHE A 247 -23.24 -16.23 1.92
CA PHE A 247 -24.21 -16.76 0.95
C PHE A 247 -24.34 -18.28 0.98
N HIS A 248 -23.75 -18.95 1.97
CA HIS A 248 -23.75 -20.43 2.06
C HIS A 248 -25.17 -21.03 1.97
N LYS A 249 -26.14 -20.45 2.70
CA LYS A 249 -27.53 -20.93 2.67
C LYS A 249 -28.17 -20.85 1.29
N SER A 250 -27.92 -19.78 0.54
CA SER A 250 -28.46 -19.63 -0.82
C SER A 250 -27.78 -20.56 -1.82
N GLN A 251 -26.49 -20.82 -1.64
CA GLN A 251 -25.76 -21.78 -2.42
C GLN A 251 -26.22 -23.22 -2.15
N GLU A 252 -26.40 -23.58 -0.87
CA GLU A 252 -26.94 -24.88 -0.45
C GLU A 252 -28.34 -25.10 -1.00
N TRP A 253 -29.21 -24.08 -0.90
CA TRP A 253 -30.54 -24.14 -1.49
C TRP A 253 -30.50 -24.43 -2.99
N LEU A 254 -29.65 -23.69 -3.75
CA LEU A 254 -29.52 -23.89 -5.18
C LEU A 254 -28.99 -25.29 -5.52
N GLU A 255 -28.04 -25.80 -4.74
CA GLU A 255 -27.48 -27.14 -4.93
C GLU A 255 -28.54 -28.22 -4.64
N ASN A 256 -29.39 -28.05 -3.61
CA ASN A 256 -30.50 -28.94 -3.35
C ASN A 256 -31.51 -28.95 -4.51
N MET A 257 -31.81 -27.78 -5.10
CA MET A 257 -32.68 -27.71 -6.29
C MET A 257 -32.08 -28.45 -7.49
N ARG A 258 -30.77 -28.30 -7.73
CA ARG A 258 -30.09 -29.06 -8.81
C ARG A 258 -30.17 -30.58 -8.65
N HIS A 259 -30.23 -31.05 -7.41
CA HIS A 259 -30.33 -32.48 -7.07
C HIS A 259 -31.78 -32.96 -6.82
N GLY A 260 -32.78 -32.13 -7.07
CA GLY A 260 -34.19 -32.47 -6.88
C GLY A 260 -34.59 -32.75 -5.42
N LYS A 261 -33.87 -32.16 -4.48
CA LYS A 261 -34.19 -32.26 -3.05
C LYS A 261 -35.22 -31.13 -2.69
N GLU A 262 -36.26 -31.51 -1.98
CA GLU A 262 -37.18 -30.53 -1.38
C GLU A 262 -36.48 -29.85 -0.18
N ASN A 263 -36.88 -28.57 0.09
CA ASN A 263 -36.35 -27.82 1.22
C ASN A 263 -36.81 -28.41 2.54
#